data_da592226e2de0d95c9f47b5f668b5bcd
#
_entry.id   da592226e2de0d95c9f47b5f668b5bcd
#
_cell.length_a   1.000
_cell.length_b   1.000
_cell.length_c   1.000
_cell.angle_alpha   90.00
_cell.angle_beta   90.00
_cell.angle_gamma   90.00
#
_symmetry.space_group_name_H-M   'P 1'
#
loop_
_entity.id
_entity.type
_entity.pdbx_description
1 polymer ?
#
loop_
_entity_poly.entity_id
_entity_poly.type
_entity_poly.pdbx_seq_one_letter_code
_entity_poly.pdbx_strand_id
1 'polypeptide(L)'
;MMKMKNLVLLICILLSTSSLFAQSEKGLNYIKKYKDAAIEEMRRSGVPASITLAQGMLESGYGESELCLKSNNHFGIKCKTEWTGEKVYHNDDEKGECFRAYPSAADSYKDHSDFLKSRPWYNFLFSLQPTDYEGWAYGLKKAGYATEKNYPQSLIRIIKDYDLHQFTLAALNNTETNDVAVQPTVVTEVATAAKDSTTPTTATEI
;
A
#
# COMPACT_ATOMS: atom_id res chain seq x y z
N MET A 1 -38.62 11.84 30.49
CA MET A 1 -37.88 10.58 30.78
C MET A 1 -37.86 9.76 29.50
N MET A 2 -36.74 9.68 28.82
CA MET A 2 -36.55 8.82 27.66
C MET A 2 -36.52 7.35 28.12
N LYS A 3 -37.36 6.49 27.54
CA LYS A 3 -37.46 5.09 27.96
C LYS A 3 -36.11 4.41 27.76
N MET A 4 -35.62 3.68 28.75
CA MET A 4 -34.33 2.94 28.74
C MET A 4 -34.08 2.13 27.45
N LYS A 5 -35.16 1.57 26.87
CA LYS A 5 -35.11 0.85 25.57
C LYS A 5 -34.63 1.72 24.39
N ASN A 6 -35.02 2.99 24.37
CA ASN A 6 -34.61 3.92 23.29
C ASN A 6 -33.16 4.36 23.47
N LEU A 7 -32.66 4.46 24.71
CA LEU A 7 -31.27 4.77 24.99
C LEU A 7 -30.34 3.63 24.61
N VAL A 8 -30.73 2.37 24.89
CA VAL A 8 -29.98 1.18 24.49
C VAL A 8 -29.92 1.05 22.97
N LEU A 9 -31.04 1.32 22.27
CA LEU A 9 -31.09 1.28 20.80
C LEU A 9 -30.18 2.36 20.19
N LEU A 10 -30.13 3.56 20.76
CA LEU A 10 -29.27 4.65 20.31
C LEU A 10 -27.79 4.32 20.50
N ILE A 11 -27.43 3.70 21.63
CA ILE A 11 -26.06 3.25 21.92
C ILE A 11 -25.65 2.11 20.95
N CYS A 12 -26.54 1.18 20.65
CA CYS A 12 -26.26 0.12 19.67
C CYS A 12 -26.07 0.65 18.24
N ILE A 13 -26.79 1.69 17.85
CA ILE A 13 -26.63 2.34 16.53
C ILE A 13 -25.29 3.09 16.45
N LEU A 14 -24.86 3.75 17.54
CA LEU A 14 -23.58 4.44 17.62
C LEU A 14 -22.38 3.48 17.62
N LEU A 15 -22.53 2.24 18.12
CA LEU A 15 -21.49 1.23 18.09
C LEU A 15 -21.37 0.48 16.75
N SER A 16 -22.39 0.52 15.92
CA SER A 16 -22.41 -0.19 14.62
C SER A 16 -21.77 0.59 13.46
N THR A 17 -21.39 1.85 13.65
CA THR A 17 -20.80 2.69 12.57
C THR A 17 -19.27 2.71 12.57
N SER A 18 -18.61 1.96 13.45
CA SER A 18 -17.15 1.98 13.60
C SER A 18 -16.42 0.88 12.81
N SER A 19 -17.02 0.32 11.78
CA SER A 19 -16.25 -0.47 10.78
C SER A 19 -15.62 0.45 9.74
N LEU A 20 -15.04 1.55 10.17
CA LEU A 20 -14.01 2.24 9.43
C LEU A 20 -12.84 1.26 9.33
N PHE A 21 -12.50 0.85 8.12
CA PHE A 21 -11.31 0.08 7.83
C PHE A 21 -10.11 0.81 8.45
N ALA A 22 -9.73 0.41 9.66
CA ALA A 22 -8.59 0.99 10.31
C ALA A 22 -7.35 0.52 9.56
N GLN A 23 -6.82 1.38 8.71
CA GLN A 23 -5.51 1.20 8.13
C GLN A 23 -4.54 1.00 9.29
N SER A 24 -3.79 -0.11 9.28
CA SER A 24 -2.86 -0.36 10.36
C SER A 24 -1.73 0.66 10.30
N GLU A 25 -1.25 1.10 11.47
CA GLU A 25 -0.09 1.99 11.57
C GLU A 25 1.14 1.41 10.83
N LYS A 26 1.33 0.10 10.90
CA LYS A 26 2.39 -0.61 10.17
C LYS A 26 2.27 -0.42 8.66
N GLY A 27 1.06 -0.53 8.10
CA GLY A 27 0.82 -0.33 6.69
C GLY A 27 1.12 1.11 6.25
N LEU A 28 0.66 2.10 7.01
CA LEU A 28 0.94 3.51 6.74
C LEU A 28 2.44 3.82 6.80
N ASN A 29 3.14 3.28 7.80
CA ASN A 29 4.59 3.43 7.93
C ASN A 29 5.35 2.77 6.77
N TYR A 30 4.91 1.60 6.32
CA TYR A 30 5.46 0.93 5.15
C TYR A 30 5.32 1.79 3.89
N ILE A 31 4.12 2.29 3.62
CA ILE A 31 3.84 3.15 2.47
C ILE A 31 4.69 4.42 2.53
N LYS A 32 4.70 5.12 3.67
CA LYS A 32 5.50 6.32 3.86
C LYS A 32 6.97 6.10 3.50
N LYS A 33 7.51 4.92 3.83
CA LYS A 33 8.93 4.60 3.63
C LYS A 33 9.26 4.18 2.20
N TYR A 34 8.33 3.50 1.50
CA TYR A 34 8.65 2.81 0.25
C TYR A 34 7.86 3.24 -0.99
N LYS A 35 6.90 4.19 -0.85
CA LYS A 35 6.09 4.67 -1.98
C LYS A 35 6.94 5.22 -3.13
N ASP A 36 7.98 5.99 -2.80
CA ASP A 36 8.81 6.63 -3.81
C ASP A 36 9.65 5.60 -4.59
N ALA A 37 10.20 4.59 -3.90
CA ALA A 37 10.87 3.46 -4.55
C ALA A 37 9.93 2.70 -5.51
N ALA A 38 8.68 2.48 -5.11
CA ALA A 38 7.70 1.82 -5.98
C ALA A 38 7.33 2.67 -7.21
N ILE A 39 7.21 3.99 -7.06
CA ILE A 39 6.95 4.93 -8.15
C ILE A 39 8.13 4.94 -9.15
N GLU A 40 9.36 5.04 -8.63
CA GLU A 40 10.58 5.01 -9.46
C GLU A 40 10.72 3.70 -10.21
N GLU A 41 10.48 2.57 -9.54
CA GLU A 41 10.52 1.25 -10.17
C GLU A 41 9.43 1.08 -11.23
N MET A 42 8.25 1.62 -11.04
CA MET A 42 7.22 1.62 -12.08
C MET A 42 7.67 2.40 -13.30
N ARG A 43 8.26 3.58 -13.13
CA ARG A 43 8.79 4.38 -14.25
C ARG A 43 9.91 3.65 -15.00
N ARG A 44 10.76 2.93 -14.29
CA ARG A 44 11.88 2.16 -14.85
C ARG A 44 11.44 0.87 -15.55
N SER A 45 10.54 0.13 -14.93
CA SER A 45 10.23 -1.26 -15.28
C SER A 45 8.89 -1.45 -15.97
N GLY A 46 7.91 -0.61 -15.67
CA GLY A 46 6.52 -0.77 -16.09
C GLY A 46 5.65 -1.58 -15.10
N VAL A 47 6.21 -2.13 -14.02
CA VAL A 47 5.43 -2.82 -12.98
C VAL A 47 4.65 -1.77 -12.18
N PRO A 48 3.30 -1.87 -12.06
CA PRO A 48 2.51 -0.84 -11.38
C PRO A 48 2.94 -0.62 -9.92
N ALA A 49 3.10 0.64 -9.50
CA ALA A 49 3.52 0.99 -8.14
C ALA A 49 2.58 0.43 -7.07
N SER A 50 1.27 0.41 -7.34
CA SER A 50 0.27 -0.18 -6.45
C SER A 50 0.49 -1.68 -6.24
N ILE A 51 0.84 -2.41 -7.29
CA ILE A 51 1.15 -3.85 -7.24
C ILE A 51 2.44 -4.08 -6.45
N THR A 52 3.50 -3.34 -6.76
CA THR A 52 4.79 -3.48 -6.07
C THR A 52 4.64 -3.21 -4.57
N LEU A 53 3.93 -2.13 -4.18
CA LEU A 53 3.67 -1.84 -2.77
C LEU A 53 2.85 -2.93 -2.09
N ALA A 54 1.75 -3.38 -2.72
CA ALA A 54 0.88 -4.41 -2.14
C ALA A 54 1.63 -5.74 -1.94
N GLN A 55 2.45 -6.14 -2.92
CA GLN A 55 3.30 -7.32 -2.79
C GLN A 55 4.32 -7.13 -1.66
N GLY A 56 5.04 -6.02 -1.63
CA GLY A 56 6.01 -5.75 -0.57
C GLY A 56 5.38 -5.76 0.83
N MET A 57 4.17 -5.19 0.99
CA MET A 57 3.43 -5.24 2.26
C MET A 57 3.04 -6.67 2.64
N LEU A 58 2.54 -7.45 1.68
CA LEU A 58 2.07 -8.81 1.92
C LEU A 58 3.23 -9.77 2.24
N GLU A 59 4.25 -9.80 1.38
CA GLU A 59 5.35 -10.75 1.44
C GLU A 59 6.32 -10.49 2.62
N SER A 60 6.45 -9.23 3.04
CA SER A 60 7.35 -8.87 4.13
C SER A 60 6.68 -8.67 5.49
N GLY A 61 5.37 -8.92 5.59
CA GLY A 61 4.62 -8.57 6.80
C GLY A 61 4.76 -7.08 7.15
N TYR A 62 4.56 -6.23 6.16
CA TYR A 62 4.74 -4.77 6.28
C TYR A 62 6.19 -4.34 6.59
N GLY A 63 7.16 -5.11 6.13
CA GLY A 63 8.58 -4.87 6.37
C GLY A 63 9.09 -5.32 7.74
N GLU A 64 8.28 -6.01 8.52
CA GLU A 64 8.59 -6.43 9.89
C GLU A 64 8.89 -7.93 10.02
N SER A 65 8.79 -8.72 8.93
CA SER A 65 9.15 -10.13 8.99
C SER A 65 10.63 -10.32 9.30
N GLU A 66 10.97 -11.40 10.00
CA GLU A 66 12.36 -11.72 10.35
C GLU A 66 13.26 -11.77 9.11
N LEU A 67 12.78 -12.38 8.03
CA LEU A 67 13.49 -12.45 6.76
C LEU A 67 13.76 -11.03 6.23
N CYS A 68 12.75 -10.17 6.15
CA CYS A 68 12.90 -8.81 5.63
C CYS A 68 13.88 -7.97 6.46
N LEU A 69 13.78 -8.03 7.79
CA LEU A 69 14.66 -7.29 8.70
C LEU A 69 16.14 -7.72 8.58
N LYS A 70 16.39 -8.99 8.30
CA LYS A 70 17.76 -9.52 8.17
C LYS A 70 18.37 -9.31 6.79
N SER A 71 17.57 -9.22 5.75
CA SER A 71 18.04 -9.32 4.37
C SER A 71 17.61 -8.16 3.46
N ASN A 72 16.81 -7.22 3.93
CA ASN A 72 16.11 -6.23 3.09
C ASN A 72 15.30 -6.87 1.95
N ASN A 73 14.94 -8.15 2.04
CA ASN A 73 14.18 -8.86 1.02
C ASN A 73 12.68 -8.67 1.25
N HIS A 74 12.11 -7.70 0.58
CA HIS A 74 10.71 -7.31 0.74
C HIS A 74 9.73 -8.22 -0.02
N PHE A 75 10.21 -9.10 -0.88
CA PHE A 75 9.38 -9.90 -1.79
C PHE A 75 9.60 -11.40 -1.64
N GLY A 76 10.35 -11.84 -0.65
CA GLY A 76 10.63 -13.26 -0.43
C GLY A 76 11.33 -13.94 -1.61
N ILE A 77 12.17 -13.21 -2.36
CA ILE A 77 12.83 -13.79 -3.54
C ILE A 77 13.90 -14.79 -3.09
N LYS A 78 13.66 -16.05 -3.46
CA LYS A 78 14.58 -17.17 -3.15
C LYS A 78 15.82 -17.09 -4.05
N CYS A 79 16.98 -17.57 -3.55
CA CYS A 79 18.15 -17.75 -4.38
C CYS A 79 17.82 -18.73 -5.51
N LYS A 80 18.35 -18.47 -6.66
CA LYS A 80 18.42 -19.45 -7.77
C LYS A 80 19.87 -19.62 -8.11
N THR A 81 20.18 -20.56 -9.00
CA THR A 81 21.55 -20.89 -9.41
C THR A 81 22.32 -19.67 -9.91
N GLU A 82 21.62 -18.73 -10.53
CA GLU A 82 22.19 -17.50 -11.08
C GLU A 82 22.48 -16.39 -10.03
N TRP A 83 22.00 -16.55 -8.78
CA TRP A 83 22.22 -15.52 -7.75
C TRP A 83 23.62 -15.56 -7.17
N THR A 84 24.40 -14.51 -7.37
CA THR A 84 25.78 -14.36 -6.88
C THR A 84 25.94 -13.37 -5.73
N GLY A 85 24.83 -12.66 -5.36
CA GLY A 85 24.83 -11.71 -4.25
C GLY A 85 24.77 -12.37 -2.87
N GLU A 86 24.65 -11.56 -1.84
CA GLU A 86 24.52 -12.00 -0.45
C GLU A 86 23.27 -12.88 -0.24
N LYS A 87 23.36 -13.77 0.73
CA LYS A 87 22.34 -14.81 1.00
C LYS A 87 21.98 -14.85 2.47
N VAL A 88 20.73 -15.16 2.74
CA VAL A 88 20.23 -15.48 4.08
C VAL A 88 19.46 -16.80 4.01
N TYR A 89 19.50 -17.57 5.09
CA TYR A 89 18.77 -18.83 5.18
C TYR A 89 17.62 -18.65 6.18
N HIS A 90 16.41 -19.00 5.75
CA HIS A 90 15.21 -18.89 6.56
C HIS A 90 14.32 -20.14 6.36
N ASN A 91 13.51 -20.46 7.36
CA ASN A 91 12.52 -21.53 7.23
C ASN A 91 11.22 -20.92 6.69
N ASP A 92 10.78 -21.39 5.53
CA ASP A 92 9.55 -21.00 4.87
C ASP A 92 8.77 -22.28 4.51
N ASP A 93 8.55 -22.57 3.23
CA ASP A 93 7.93 -23.83 2.79
C ASP A 93 8.77 -25.05 3.21
N GLU A 94 10.08 -24.90 3.17
CA GLU A 94 11.05 -25.90 3.58
C GLU A 94 12.01 -25.32 4.63
N LYS A 95 12.70 -26.23 5.33
CA LYS A 95 13.68 -25.84 6.34
C LYS A 95 14.98 -25.35 5.69
N GLY A 96 15.42 -24.17 6.07
CA GLY A 96 16.72 -23.65 5.65
C GLY A 96 16.80 -23.24 4.19
N GLU A 97 15.69 -22.73 3.62
CA GLU A 97 15.70 -22.23 2.27
C GLU A 97 16.54 -20.97 2.09
N CYS A 98 17.16 -20.85 0.92
CA CYS A 98 18.03 -19.74 0.58
C CYS A 98 17.22 -18.57 0.00
N PHE A 99 17.35 -17.39 0.62
CA PHE A 99 16.77 -16.15 0.14
C PHE A 99 17.87 -15.15 -0.21
N ARG A 100 17.59 -14.30 -1.22
CA ARG A 100 18.47 -13.19 -1.59
C ARG A 100 18.54 -12.17 -0.45
N ALA A 101 19.73 -11.63 -0.21
CA ALA A 101 19.89 -10.49 0.69
C ALA A 101 20.40 -9.29 -0.09
N TYR A 102 19.93 -8.09 0.27
CA TYR A 102 20.20 -6.86 -0.44
C TYR A 102 20.83 -5.81 0.48
N PRO A 103 21.71 -4.95 -0.05
CA PRO A 103 22.25 -3.82 0.69
C PRO A 103 21.18 -2.84 1.18
N SER A 104 20.11 -2.69 0.41
CA SER A 104 19.00 -1.79 0.73
C SER A 104 17.65 -2.34 0.26
N ALA A 105 16.57 -1.75 0.76
CA ALA A 105 15.23 -2.02 0.26
C ALA A 105 15.08 -1.62 -1.23
N ALA A 106 15.73 -0.55 -1.67
CA ALA A 106 15.69 -0.13 -3.06
C ALA A 106 16.26 -1.20 -4.01
N ASP A 107 17.33 -1.89 -3.60
CA ASP A 107 17.88 -3.01 -4.37
C ASP A 107 16.90 -4.19 -4.45
N SER A 108 16.16 -4.46 -3.36
CA SER A 108 15.11 -5.47 -3.35
C SER A 108 13.95 -5.11 -4.30
N TYR A 109 13.52 -3.85 -4.30
CA TYR A 109 12.48 -3.36 -5.20
C TYR A 109 12.91 -3.45 -6.66
N LYS A 110 14.16 -3.08 -6.94
CA LYS A 110 14.75 -3.19 -8.26
C LYS A 110 14.81 -4.63 -8.74
N ASP A 111 15.34 -5.54 -7.90
CA ASP A 111 15.46 -6.96 -8.26
C ASP A 111 14.09 -7.62 -8.46
N HIS A 112 13.07 -7.25 -7.66
CA HIS A 112 11.69 -7.70 -7.87
C HIS A 112 11.14 -7.29 -9.23
N SER A 113 11.33 -6.05 -9.63
CA SER A 113 10.88 -5.57 -10.94
C SER A 113 11.63 -6.27 -12.07
N ASP A 114 12.94 -6.46 -11.94
CA ASP A 114 13.77 -7.18 -12.91
C ASP A 114 13.39 -8.68 -12.96
N PHE A 115 13.05 -9.27 -11.82
CA PHE A 115 12.53 -10.63 -11.72
C PHE A 115 11.26 -10.83 -12.56
N LEU A 116 10.28 -9.92 -12.45
CA LEU A 116 9.06 -10.01 -13.24
C LEU A 116 9.33 -9.76 -14.74
N LYS A 117 10.17 -8.78 -15.05
CA LYS A 117 10.45 -8.38 -16.42
C LYS A 117 11.29 -9.39 -17.22
N SER A 118 12.17 -10.13 -16.55
CA SER A 118 13.11 -11.05 -17.19
C SER A 118 12.53 -12.44 -17.48
N ARG A 119 11.38 -12.77 -16.91
CA ARG A 119 10.82 -14.13 -17.03
C ARG A 119 9.67 -14.20 -18.02
N PRO A 120 9.75 -15.04 -19.05
CA PRO A 120 8.77 -15.08 -20.14
C PRO A 120 7.32 -15.31 -19.72
N TRP A 121 7.10 -16.05 -18.62
CA TRP A 121 5.75 -16.34 -18.15
C TRP A 121 5.04 -15.15 -17.49
N TYR A 122 5.76 -14.05 -17.21
CA TYR A 122 5.17 -12.78 -16.76
C TYR A 122 4.97 -11.78 -17.91
N ASN A 123 5.48 -12.03 -19.12
CA ASN A 123 5.46 -11.06 -20.22
C ASN A 123 4.05 -10.53 -20.53
N PHE A 124 3.03 -11.37 -20.45
CA PHE A 124 1.65 -10.96 -20.73
C PHE A 124 1.12 -9.89 -19.76
N LEU A 125 1.67 -9.79 -18.55
CA LEU A 125 1.30 -8.75 -17.59
C LEU A 125 1.59 -7.36 -18.15
N PHE A 126 2.68 -7.20 -18.87
CA PHE A 126 3.10 -5.91 -19.44
C PHE A 126 2.25 -5.49 -20.65
N SER A 127 1.30 -6.33 -21.08
CA SER A 127 0.26 -5.97 -22.06
C SER A 127 -1.01 -5.42 -21.40
N LEU A 128 -1.13 -5.52 -20.08
CA LEU A 128 -2.22 -4.94 -19.30
C LEU A 128 -1.96 -3.44 -19.11
N GLN A 129 -3.05 -2.69 -18.93
CA GLN A 129 -2.92 -1.29 -18.50
C GLN A 129 -2.28 -1.25 -17.09
N PRO A 130 -1.34 -0.35 -16.84
CA PRO A 130 -0.76 -0.20 -15.48
C PRO A 130 -1.80 0.12 -14.42
N THR A 131 -2.93 0.69 -14.79
CA THR A 131 -4.05 1.01 -13.92
C THR A 131 -4.97 -0.17 -13.62
N ASP A 132 -4.86 -1.27 -14.36
CA ASP A 132 -5.62 -2.51 -14.15
C ASP A 132 -4.94 -3.40 -13.08
N TYR A 133 -4.91 -2.91 -11.83
CA TYR A 133 -4.30 -3.67 -10.75
C TYR A 133 -5.02 -5.00 -10.44
N GLU A 134 -6.31 -5.12 -10.76
CA GLU A 134 -7.04 -6.39 -10.61
C GLU A 134 -6.54 -7.41 -11.63
N GLY A 135 -6.43 -7.02 -12.90
CA GLY A 135 -5.83 -7.85 -13.95
C GLY A 135 -4.39 -8.27 -13.63
N TRP A 136 -3.59 -7.35 -13.10
CA TRP A 136 -2.23 -7.65 -12.65
C TRP A 136 -2.20 -8.67 -11.50
N ALA A 137 -3.05 -8.50 -10.46
CA ALA A 137 -3.12 -9.41 -9.33
C ALA A 137 -3.49 -10.84 -9.74
N TYR A 138 -4.54 -10.99 -10.55
CA TYR A 138 -4.92 -12.30 -11.10
C TYR A 138 -3.87 -12.86 -12.07
N GLY A 139 -3.25 -12.01 -12.84
CA GLY A 139 -2.17 -12.38 -13.76
C GLY A 139 -0.93 -12.92 -13.03
N LEU A 140 -0.51 -12.29 -11.95
CA LEU A 140 0.58 -12.78 -11.08
C LEU A 140 0.28 -14.19 -10.56
N LYS A 141 -0.94 -14.42 -10.05
CA LYS A 141 -1.38 -15.75 -9.62
C LYS A 141 -1.35 -16.77 -10.76
N LYS A 142 -1.86 -16.41 -11.92
CA LYS A 142 -1.87 -17.27 -13.13
C LYS A 142 -0.44 -17.63 -13.57
N ALA A 143 0.49 -16.69 -13.46
CA ALA A 143 1.90 -16.90 -13.77
C ALA A 143 2.66 -17.70 -12.71
N GLY A 144 2.04 -18.04 -11.58
CA GLY A 144 2.65 -18.86 -10.53
C GLY A 144 3.52 -18.07 -9.56
N TYR A 145 3.27 -16.76 -9.37
CA TYR A 145 4.03 -15.95 -8.39
C TYR A 145 3.82 -16.47 -6.96
N ALA A 146 2.61 -16.87 -6.62
CA ALA A 146 2.27 -17.44 -5.31
C ALA A 146 1.37 -18.67 -5.46
N THR A 147 1.46 -19.59 -4.50
CA THR A 147 0.66 -20.82 -4.45
C THR A 147 -0.70 -20.60 -3.79
N GLU A 148 -0.85 -19.63 -2.90
CA GLU A 148 -2.08 -19.35 -2.17
C GLU A 148 -3.25 -19.02 -3.10
N LYS A 149 -4.38 -19.70 -2.84
CA LYS A 149 -5.61 -19.54 -3.64
C LYS A 149 -6.11 -18.09 -3.66
N ASN A 150 -6.05 -17.41 -2.52
CA ASN A 150 -6.60 -16.06 -2.31
C ASN A 150 -5.58 -14.94 -2.53
N TYR A 151 -4.43 -15.24 -3.11
CA TYR A 151 -3.37 -14.25 -3.35
C TYR A 151 -3.86 -12.99 -4.09
N PRO A 152 -4.62 -13.10 -5.21
CA PRO A 152 -5.12 -11.92 -5.90
C PRO A 152 -6.03 -11.06 -5.02
N GLN A 153 -6.93 -11.69 -4.28
CA GLN A 153 -7.87 -10.99 -3.38
C GLN A 153 -7.13 -10.27 -2.26
N SER A 154 -6.05 -10.85 -1.74
CA SER A 154 -5.20 -10.22 -0.73
C SER A 154 -4.52 -8.97 -1.27
N LEU A 155 -3.94 -9.02 -2.48
CA LEU A 155 -3.35 -7.85 -3.13
C LEU A 155 -4.39 -6.75 -3.39
N ILE A 156 -5.52 -7.11 -4.01
CA ILE A 156 -6.61 -6.17 -4.34
C ILE A 156 -7.13 -5.50 -3.07
N ARG A 157 -7.30 -6.26 -1.99
CA ARG A 157 -7.73 -5.74 -0.70
C ARG A 157 -6.73 -4.72 -0.16
N ILE A 158 -5.43 -5.05 -0.12
CA ILE A 158 -4.38 -4.14 0.34
C ILE A 158 -4.37 -2.85 -0.51
N ILE A 159 -4.50 -2.97 -1.84
CA ILE A 159 -4.54 -1.82 -2.73
C ILE A 159 -5.73 -0.91 -2.41
N LYS A 160 -6.92 -1.49 -2.17
CA LYS A 160 -8.14 -0.75 -1.84
C LYS A 160 -8.10 -0.16 -0.43
N ASP A 161 -7.68 -0.95 0.57
CA ASP A 161 -7.66 -0.53 1.98
C ASP A 161 -6.70 0.64 2.22
N TYR A 162 -5.60 0.72 1.45
CA TYR A 162 -4.56 1.76 1.60
C TYR A 162 -4.53 2.76 0.44
N ASP A 163 -5.50 2.70 -0.49
CA ASP A 163 -5.56 3.57 -1.69
C ASP A 163 -4.23 3.60 -2.47
N LEU A 164 -3.59 2.44 -2.64
CA LEU A 164 -2.28 2.37 -3.29
C LEU A 164 -2.32 2.73 -4.77
N HIS A 165 -3.51 2.71 -5.39
CA HIS A 165 -3.69 3.05 -6.79
C HIS A 165 -3.23 4.47 -7.13
N GLN A 166 -3.34 5.41 -6.19
CA GLN A 166 -2.85 6.77 -6.33
C GLN A 166 -1.36 6.84 -6.72
N PHE A 167 -0.53 5.90 -6.23
CA PHE A 167 0.91 5.89 -6.56
C PHE A 167 1.19 5.43 -7.98
N THR A 168 0.35 4.55 -8.54
CA THR A 168 0.38 4.21 -9.97
C THR A 168 0.02 5.43 -10.82
N LEU A 169 -1.04 6.16 -10.44
CA LEU A 169 -1.43 7.39 -11.14
C LEU A 169 -0.35 8.47 -11.04
N ALA A 170 0.28 8.64 -9.88
CA ALA A 170 1.39 9.58 -9.69
C ALA A 170 2.61 9.22 -10.56
N ALA A 171 2.92 7.93 -10.72
CA ALA A 171 3.99 7.48 -11.61
C ALA A 171 3.71 7.84 -13.08
N LEU A 172 2.46 7.70 -13.53
CA LEU A 172 2.02 8.00 -14.89
C LEU A 172 1.98 9.51 -15.17
N ASN A 173 1.54 10.31 -14.22
CA ASN A 173 1.37 11.74 -14.41
C ASN A 173 2.66 12.55 -14.30
N ASN A 174 3.80 11.91 -14.06
CA ASN A 174 5.12 12.55 -13.90
C ASN A 174 5.12 13.68 -12.84
N THR A 175 4.13 13.68 -11.94
CA THR A 175 4.06 14.63 -10.84
C THR A 175 5.08 14.21 -9.78
N GLU A 176 6.07 15.06 -9.55
CA GLU A 176 6.88 14.96 -8.34
C GLU A 176 5.90 14.97 -7.16
N THR A 177 5.90 13.91 -6.37
CA THR A 177 5.02 13.79 -5.20
C THR A 177 5.60 14.65 -4.08
N ASN A 178 5.53 15.97 -4.24
CA ASN A 178 5.65 16.89 -3.13
C ASN A 178 4.33 16.76 -2.34
N ASP A 179 4.41 16.11 -1.20
CA ASP A 179 3.42 16.07 -0.14
C ASP A 179 1.97 15.64 -0.52
N VAL A 180 1.79 14.38 -0.90
CA VAL A 180 0.50 13.75 -0.59
C VAL A 180 0.55 13.30 0.88
N ALA A 181 0.29 14.24 1.78
CA ALA A 181 -0.05 13.92 3.15
C ALA A 181 -1.30 13.03 3.12
N VAL A 182 -1.19 11.83 3.66
CA VAL A 182 -2.35 11.01 4.00
C VAL A 182 -3.09 11.77 5.11
N GLN A 183 -4.01 12.66 4.72
CA GLN A 183 -4.87 13.33 5.69
C GLN A 183 -5.98 12.36 6.07
N PRO A 184 -6.19 12.12 7.36
CA PRO A 184 -7.45 11.53 7.81
C PRO A 184 -8.56 12.52 7.44
N THR A 185 -9.58 12.06 6.74
CA THR A 185 -10.78 12.84 6.43
C THR A 185 -11.43 13.28 7.73
N VAL A 186 -11.16 14.52 8.15
CA VAL A 186 -11.88 15.17 9.23
C VAL A 186 -13.23 15.55 8.67
N VAL A 187 -14.27 14.87 9.12
CA VAL A 187 -15.67 15.26 8.87
C VAL A 187 -15.89 16.60 9.56
N THR A 188 -15.97 17.68 8.79
CA THR A 188 -16.29 19.02 9.29
C THR A 188 -17.75 19.02 9.72
N GLU A 189 -17.98 19.12 11.00
CA GLU A 189 -19.29 19.37 11.60
C GLU A 189 -19.75 20.78 11.22
N VAL A 190 -20.87 20.87 10.51
CA VAL A 190 -21.49 22.15 10.11
C VAL A 190 -22.14 22.77 11.34
N ALA A 191 -21.46 23.71 11.98
CA ALA A 191 -22.07 24.57 12.99
C ALA A 191 -22.87 25.68 12.29
N THR A 192 -24.19 25.66 12.46
CA THR A 192 -25.12 26.71 12.07
C THR A 192 -24.87 27.98 12.88
N ALA A 193 -24.44 29.04 12.23
CA ALA A 193 -24.32 30.37 12.84
C ALA A 193 -25.67 31.07 12.82
N ALA A 194 -26.14 31.48 14.01
CA ALA A 194 -27.24 32.43 14.18
C ALA A 194 -26.72 33.84 13.94
N LYS A 195 -27.51 34.61 13.18
CA LYS A 195 -27.34 36.05 12.95
C LYS A 195 -27.55 36.84 14.24
N ASP A 196 -26.70 37.81 14.53
CA ASP A 196 -27.21 39.05 15.11
C ASP A 196 -26.50 40.28 14.51
N SER A 197 -27.30 41.30 14.27
CA SER A 197 -26.99 42.54 13.60
C SER A 197 -26.69 43.63 14.63
N THR A 198 -25.67 44.45 14.39
CA THR A 198 -25.78 45.91 14.63
C THR A 198 -24.57 46.64 14.04
N THR A 199 -24.85 47.58 13.17
CA THR A 199 -24.03 48.69 12.63
C THR A 199 -24.33 49.96 13.44
N PRO A 200 -23.69 51.12 13.19
CA PRO A 200 -22.28 51.52 13.13
C PRO A 200 -21.99 52.74 14.05
N THR A 201 -20.77 53.21 14.12
CA THR A 201 -20.53 54.65 14.28
C THR A 201 -19.08 55.03 13.98
N THR A 202 -18.96 56.05 13.20
CA THR A 202 -17.98 56.93 12.64
C THR A 202 -16.96 57.56 13.61
N ALA A 203 -15.90 58.07 12.99
CA ALA A 203 -15.07 59.28 13.20
C ALA A 203 -13.65 58.98 13.70
N THR A 204 -12.63 59.29 12.96
CA THR A 204 -12.01 60.57 12.52
C THR A 204 -10.74 60.88 13.34
N GLU A 205 -9.62 61.05 12.62
CA GLU A 205 -8.44 61.90 12.82
C GLU A 205 -7.67 61.76 14.17
N ILE A 206 -6.39 61.55 14.12
CA ILE A 206 -5.30 62.48 13.72
C ILE A 206 -4.09 61.65 13.27
#